data_d048e5a8e3c3d1020dc1f11f8237dab1
#
_entry.id   d048e5a8e3c3d1020dc1f11f8237dab1
#
_cell.length_a   1.000
_cell.length_b   1.000
_cell.length_c   1.000
_cell.angle_alpha   90.00
_cell.angle_beta   90.00
_cell.angle_gamma   90.00
#
_symmetry.space_group_name_H-M   'P 1'
#
loop_
_entity.id
_entity.type
_entity.pdbx_description
1 polymer ?
#
loop_
_entity_poly.entity_id
_entity_poly.type
_entity_poly.pdbx_seq_one_letter_code
_entity_poly.pdbx_strand_id
1 'polypeptide(L)'
;MNFYIKKIRLWFNNHPKPQDYEFHPNKVNVVTGDSSTGKSSILRIIDYCLMAQESTIVDDVINNNVSWYGLSFHLNGRDYVIARKSPFNGRINQDIYWAMDTDVFPQGSHPRPTPDVKRQDVLHYLNKEFAIPQILMGDNKKKLDLTFRHTLLLNFLTEEIIATANRYLDTMFFDDDDMIGFDSRILKISLGADEKKEAELTEKVKLLDESIKQEEKNKSTDERNRQAYEKKYNAVLETAKAIGLIDESEVFDSEVVLARIKEAVDHFNRIKRSHAKLDALAELSDKQRKLKVEIDGYKKLKYEYNRAIRYARKVEDSLKPFEYLEKYLNRQVMSEDSIALFASLEEAFTASKKNTLKPDELPQEFEANLQKLKEEYDQVSTKIKENQEAIDYVFDPNKLVRLVTLAEQIKGLVKKDEKYIGDLGYNKMKDQYAANVKDLEIVTKVNENTEKAFLKDVKSYYDDQTGMSASYRNCEVIFDKKNVRLKLQRPDDAFPIRNIGSKSNFMFMHLCFFLGMHQYLCSRRQSFVPSFLFIDQPSIPYYGNNGRRRQEAGDLTIAKTDDRSRLEEAFRLINSFMSQNVSGDKGFQIIMVEHADPEYWKNLDYFETRYVFTEDRDYGLIPKYVAE
;
A
#
# COMPACT_ATOMS: atom_id res chain seq x y z
N MET A 1 -9.43 -26.38 -2.49
CA MET A 1 -10.67 -25.78 -1.96
C MET A 1 -11.81 -26.25 -2.83
N ASN A 2 -12.94 -26.60 -2.25
CA ASN A 2 -14.15 -26.93 -3.00
C ASN A 2 -15.15 -25.78 -2.84
N PHE A 3 -15.28 -24.96 -3.89
CA PHE A 3 -16.19 -23.83 -3.91
C PHE A 3 -16.98 -23.84 -5.22
N TYR A 4 -18.30 -23.72 -5.12
CA TYR A 4 -19.17 -23.48 -6.29
C TYR A 4 -20.44 -22.75 -5.90
N ILE A 5 -20.94 -21.95 -6.81
CA ILE A 5 -22.19 -21.24 -6.70
C ILE A 5 -23.31 -22.18 -7.09
N LYS A 6 -24.33 -22.30 -6.24
CA LYS A 6 -25.51 -23.14 -6.49
C LYS A 6 -26.63 -22.35 -7.12
N LYS A 7 -26.91 -21.15 -6.58
CA LYS A 7 -28.07 -20.39 -6.98
C LYS A 7 -27.93 -18.90 -6.69
N ILE A 8 -28.40 -18.08 -7.59
CA ILE A 8 -28.69 -16.66 -7.37
C ILE A 8 -30.19 -16.50 -7.26
N ARG A 9 -30.68 -15.69 -6.30
CA ARG A 9 -32.08 -15.34 -6.14
C ARG A 9 -32.25 -13.83 -6.13
N LEU A 10 -33.22 -13.36 -6.88
CA LEU A 10 -33.66 -11.96 -6.90
C LEU A 10 -35.05 -11.87 -6.28
N TRP A 11 -35.20 -11.04 -5.24
CA TRP A 11 -36.53 -10.63 -4.73
C TRP A 11 -36.84 -9.25 -5.27
N PHE A 12 -38.06 -9.07 -5.72
CA PHE A 12 -38.47 -7.86 -6.40
C PHE A 12 -39.21 -6.90 -5.49
N ASN A 13 -39.18 -5.60 -5.82
CA ASN A 13 -39.92 -4.59 -5.06
C ASN A 13 -41.43 -4.72 -5.24
N ASN A 14 -41.87 -4.98 -6.47
CA ASN A 14 -43.29 -4.93 -6.87
C ASN A 14 -43.87 -6.31 -7.17
N HIS A 15 -43.14 -7.39 -6.95
CA HIS A 15 -43.58 -8.72 -7.26
C HIS A 15 -43.26 -9.72 -6.13
N PRO A 16 -44.25 -10.50 -5.62
CA PRO A 16 -44.06 -11.37 -4.46
C PRO A 16 -43.24 -12.63 -4.75
N LYS A 17 -43.15 -13.05 -6.01
CA LYS A 17 -42.45 -14.26 -6.41
C LYS A 17 -41.01 -13.93 -6.80
N PRO A 18 -40.02 -14.50 -6.11
CA PRO A 18 -38.62 -14.32 -6.47
C PRO A 18 -38.27 -15.07 -7.76
N GLN A 19 -37.16 -14.66 -8.40
CA GLN A 19 -36.57 -15.34 -9.55
C GLN A 19 -35.29 -16.04 -9.15
N ASP A 20 -35.15 -17.32 -9.51
CA ASP A 20 -33.96 -18.14 -9.24
C ASP A 20 -33.16 -18.40 -10.51
N TYR A 21 -31.84 -18.35 -10.37
CA TYR A 21 -30.88 -18.74 -11.38
C TYR A 21 -29.95 -19.80 -10.77
N GLU A 22 -30.09 -21.05 -11.27
CA GLU A 22 -29.36 -22.22 -10.77
C GLU A 22 -28.16 -22.54 -11.63
N PHE A 23 -27.05 -22.90 -10.97
CA PHE A 23 -25.79 -23.28 -11.60
C PHE A 23 -25.35 -24.65 -11.11
N HIS A 24 -24.84 -25.46 -12.01
CA HIS A 24 -24.38 -26.81 -11.70
C HIS A 24 -22.87 -26.82 -11.34
N PRO A 25 -22.46 -27.56 -10.32
CA PRO A 25 -21.07 -27.82 -10.06
C PRO A 25 -20.45 -28.65 -11.19
N ASN A 26 -19.15 -28.54 -11.36
CA ASN A 26 -18.40 -29.35 -12.34
C ASN A 26 -18.83 -29.15 -13.80
N LYS A 27 -19.37 -28.00 -14.11
CA LYS A 27 -19.83 -27.62 -15.45
C LYS A 27 -19.38 -26.21 -15.82
N VAL A 28 -19.35 -25.96 -17.10
CA VAL A 28 -19.35 -24.61 -17.67
C VAL A 28 -20.81 -24.21 -17.85
N ASN A 29 -21.31 -23.40 -16.93
CA ASN A 29 -22.68 -22.92 -16.93
C ASN A 29 -22.78 -21.69 -17.84
N VAL A 30 -23.40 -21.83 -19.00
CA VAL A 30 -23.47 -20.75 -19.97
C VAL A 30 -24.78 -19.99 -19.84
N VAL A 31 -24.68 -18.67 -19.70
CA VAL A 31 -25.82 -17.74 -19.83
C VAL A 31 -25.58 -16.93 -21.10
N THR A 32 -26.38 -17.20 -22.13
CA THR A 32 -26.24 -16.55 -23.44
C THR A 32 -27.46 -15.73 -23.81
N GLY A 33 -27.44 -15.08 -24.94
CA GLY A 33 -28.57 -14.34 -25.52
C GLY A 33 -28.25 -12.88 -25.85
N ASP A 34 -29.32 -12.07 -25.96
CA ASP A 34 -29.27 -10.71 -26.49
C ASP A 34 -28.50 -9.73 -25.59
N SER A 35 -28.03 -8.63 -26.17
CA SER A 35 -27.39 -7.55 -25.43
C SER A 35 -28.38 -6.85 -24.51
N SER A 36 -27.85 -6.23 -23.43
CA SER A 36 -28.64 -5.42 -22.48
C SER A 36 -29.73 -6.20 -21.71
N THR A 37 -29.68 -7.53 -21.70
CA THR A 37 -30.60 -8.40 -20.95
C THR A 37 -30.19 -8.65 -19.50
N GLY A 38 -29.06 -8.06 -19.06
CA GLY A 38 -28.56 -8.14 -17.68
C GLY A 38 -27.57 -9.27 -17.42
N LYS A 39 -27.05 -9.97 -18.42
CA LYS A 39 -26.11 -11.10 -18.27
C LYS A 39 -24.87 -10.75 -17.43
N SER A 40 -24.13 -9.70 -17.78
CA SER A 40 -22.92 -9.28 -17.05
C SER A 40 -23.22 -8.82 -15.61
N SER A 41 -24.47 -8.49 -15.30
CA SER A 41 -24.86 -8.14 -13.93
C SER A 41 -24.88 -9.35 -12.99
N ILE A 42 -24.88 -10.58 -13.51
CA ILE A 42 -24.72 -11.80 -12.73
C ILE A 42 -23.41 -11.76 -11.93
N LEU A 43 -22.29 -11.36 -12.57
CA LEU A 43 -21.01 -11.19 -11.89
C LEU A 43 -21.10 -10.15 -10.77
N ARG A 44 -21.70 -9.00 -11.06
CA ARG A 44 -21.85 -7.89 -10.10
C ARG A 44 -22.71 -8.28 -8.89
N ILE A 45 -23.72 -9.10 -9.10
CA ILE A 45 -24.56 -9.66 -8.03
C ILE A 45 -23.79 -10.66 -7.18
N ILE A 46 -23.00 -11.55 -7.80
CA ILE A 46 -22.13 -12.49 -7.10
C ILE A 46 -21.15 -11.70 -6.22
N ASP A 47 -20.47 -10.72 -6.79
CA ASP A 47 -19.53 -9.87 -6.08
C ASP A 47 -20.18 -9.12 -4.91
N TYR A 48 -21.34 -8.52 -5.14
CA TYR A 48 -22.10 -7.83 -4.10
C TYR A 48 -22.47 -8.76 -2.95
N CYS A 49 -23.01 -9.94 -3.25
CA CYS A 49 -23.35 -10.95 -2.24
C CYS A 49 -22.12 -11.48 -1.50
N LEU A 50 -20.97 -11.55 -2.14
CA LEU A 50 -19.68 -11.89 -1.53
C LEU A 50 -19.04 -10.71 -0.77
N MET A 51 -19.86 -9.83 -0.20
CA MET A 51 -19.45 -8.77 0.73
C MET A 51 -18.66 -7.61 0.10
N ALA A 52 -18.93 -7.25 -1.16
CA ALA A 52 -18.41 -6.01 -1.73
C ALA A 52 -18.76 -4.79 -0.86
N GLN A 53 -17.82 -3.84 -0.75
CA GLN A 53 -18.00 -2.60 0.00
C GLN A 53 -18.79 -1.57 -0.81
N GLU A 54 -18.71 -1.66 -2.12
CA GLU A 54 -19.47 -0.85 -3.06
C GLU A 54 -20.32 -1.75 -3.96
N SER A 55 -21.29 -1.18 -4.64
CA SER A 55 -22.11 -1.90 -5.60
C SER A 55 -21.85 -1.37 -6.99
N THR A 56 -21.49 -2.27 -7.89
CA THR A 56 -21.36 -1.98 -9.33
C THR A 56 -22.61 -2.41 -10.12
N ILE A 57 -23.66 -2.87 -9.44
CA ILE A 57 -24.91 -3.29 -10.08
C ILE A 57 -25.61 -2.07 -10.70
N VAL A 58 -26.12 -2.23 -11.93
CA VAL A 58 -26.75 -1.16 -12.68
C VAL A 58 -28.04 -0.67 -11.98
N ASP A 59 -28.11 0.64 -11.74
CA ASP A 59 -29.19 1.24 -10.97
C ASP A 59 -30.54 1.24 -11.71
N ASP A 60 -30.56 1.68 -12.97
CA ASP A 60 -31.80 2.02 -13.69
C ASP A 60 -32.78 0.86 -13.87
N VAL A 61 -32.29 -0.32 -14.25
CA VAL A 61 -33.16 -1.46 -14.57
C VAL A 61 -33.13 -2.52 -13.48
N ILE A 62 -31.99 -2.72 -12.82
CA ILE A 62 -31.82 -3.84 -11.90
C ILE A 62 -32.10 -3.41 -10.47
N ASN A 63 -31.39 -2.44 -9.91
CA ASN A 63 -31.59 -2.01 -8.52
C ASN A 63 -33.00 -1.43 -8.29
N ASN A 64 -33.58 -0.75 -9.27
CA ASN A 64 -34.94 -0.20 -9.14
C ASN A 64 -36.01 -1.28 -9.01
N ASN A 65 -35.80 -2.47 -9.56
CA ASN A 65 -36.76 -3.56 -9.53
C ASN A 65 -36.47 -4.61 -8.44
N VAL A 66 -35.23 -4.70 -7.95
CA VAL A 66 -34.78 -5.73 -7.01
C VAL A 66 -34.68 -5.17 -5.61
N SER A 67 -35.33 -5.81 -4.66
CA SER A 67 -35.26 -5.46 -3.23
C SER A 67 -34.11 -6.14 -2.50
N TRP A 68 -33.82 -7.40 -2.87
CA TRP A 68 -32.77 -8.21 -2.28
C TRP A 68 -32.09 -9.08 -3.32
N TYR A 69 -30.77 -9.23 -3.17
CA TYR A 69 -29.92 -10.15 -3.93
C TYR A 69 -29.48 -11.30 -3.03
N GLY A 70 -29.72 -12.53 -3.43
CA GLY A 70 -29.35 -13.74 -2.71
C GLY A 70 -28.36 -14.58 -3.49
N LEU A 71 -27.40 -15.16 -2.77
CA LEU A 71 -26.43 -16.11 -3.26
C LEU A 71 -26.41 -17.34 -2.37
N SER A 72 -26.63 -18.53 -2.96
CA SER A 72 -26.40 -19.80 -2.32
C SER A 72 -25.15 -20.44 -2.94
N PHE A 73 -24.23 -20.88 -2.09
CA PHE A 73 -22.96 -21.46 -2.52
C PHE A 73 -22.50 -22.56 -1.58
N HIS A 74 -21.66 -23.44 -2.11
CA HIS A 74 -20.99 -24.48 -1.36
C HIS A 74 -19.53 -24.08 -1.09
N LEU A 75 -19.03 -24.32 0.11
CA LEU A 75 -17.65 -24.08 0.48
C LEU A 75 -17.16 -25.18 1.44
N ASN A 76 -16.18 -25.95 1.00
CA ASN A 76 -15.47 -26.95 1.83
C ASN A 76 -16.40 -27.93 2.59
N GLY A 77 -17.44 -28.44 1.94
CA GLY A 77 -18.36 -29.42 2.52
C GLY A 77 -19.58 -28.82 3.22
N ARG A 78 -19.74 -27.49 3.22
CA ARG A 78 -20.90 -26.80 3.80
C ARG A 78 -21.59 -25.92 2.79
N ASP A 79 -22.89 -25.77 2.96
CA ASP A 79 -23.70 -24.87 2.17
C ASP A 79 -23.99 -23.58 2.92
N TYR A 80 -24.01 -22.48 2.19
CA TYR A 80 -24.20 -21.12 2.73
C TYR A 80 -25.24 -20.38 1.90
N VAL A 81 -25.99 -19.56 2.60
CA VAL A 81 -26.92 -18.61 1.98
C VAL A 81 -26.62 -17.20 2.49
N ILE A 82 -26.35 -16.30 1.57
CA ILE A 82 -26.23 -14.87 1.83
C ILE A 82 -27.32 -14.16 1.05
N ALA A 83 -28.04 -13.22 1.67
CA ALA A 83 -28.80 -12.25 0.92
C ALA A 83 -28.51 -10.84 1.43
N ARG A 84 -28.37 -9.90 0.51
CA ARG A 84 -28.14 -8.49 0.80
C ARG A 84 -29.24 -7.65 0.19
N LYS A 85 -29.70 -6.68 0.96
CA LYS A 85 -30.68 -5.73 0.48
C LYS A 85 -30.08 -4.84 -0.60
N SER A 86 -30.87 -4.51 -1.60
CA SER A 86 -30.44 -3.68 -2.73
C SER A 86 -29.82 -2.36 -2.25
N PRO A 87 -28.76 -1.88 -2.89
CA PRO A 87 -28.21 -0.56 -2.61
C PRO A 87 -29.24 0.52 -2.94
N PHE A 88 -29.20 1.62 -2.24
CA PHE A 88 -30.10 2.75 -2.44
C PHE A 88 -29.31 4.03 -2.65
N ASN A 89 -29.58 4.75 -3.73
CA ASN A 89 -28.86 5.98 -4.10
C ASN A 89 -27.32 5.83 -4.06
N GLY A 90 -26.79 4.77 -4.66
CA GLY A 90 -25.36 4.48 -4.72
C GLY A 90 -24.72 4.05 -3.38
N ARG A 91 -25.53 3.93 -2.30
CA ARG A 91 -25.05 3.48 -0.99
C ARG A 91 -25.46 2.05 -0.73
N ILE A 92 -24.53 1.24 -0.24
CA ILE A 92 -24.81 -0.13 0.19
C ILE A 92 -25.77 -0.13 1.39
N ASN A 93 -26.68 -1.10 1.40
CA ASN A 93 -27.52 -1.35 2.55
C ASN A 93 -26.79 -2.26 3.54
N GLN A 94 -26.99 -2.05 4.84
CA GLN A 94 -26.39 -2.86 5.90
C GLN A 94 -27.19 -4.11 6.23
N ASP A 95 -28.43 -4.24 5.71
CA ASP A 95 -29.30 -5.38 5.94
C ASP A 95 -28.75 -6.63 5.23
N ILE A 96 -28.36 -7.63 6.01
CA ILE A 96 -27.80 -8.88 5.53
C ILE A 96 -28.57 -10.05 6.15
N TYR A 97 -28.99 -10.98 5.32
CA TYR A 97 -29.43 -12.31 5.74
C TYR A 97 -28.25 -13.27 5.57
N TRP A 98 -27.92 -13.99 6.63
CA TRP A 98 -26.83 -14.96 6.65
C TRP A 98 -27.29 -16.28 7.27
N ALA A 99 -27.10 -17.38 6.55
CA ALA A 99 -27.40 -18.73 7.04
C ALA A 99 -26.29 -19.71 6.61
N MET A 100 -26.02 -20.67 7.48
CA MET A 100 -25.01 -21.71 7.29
C MET A 100 -25.69 -23.09 7.33
N ASP A 101 -25.01 -24.08 6.74
CA ASP A 101 -25.46 -25.48 6.66
C ASP A 101 -26.81 -25.62 5.94
N THR A 102 -27.11 -24.72 5.01
CA THR A 102 -28.32 -24.73 4.18
C THR A 102 -28.05 -24.09 2.82
N ASP A 103 -28.72 -24.60 1.81
CA ASP A 103 -28.78 -24.01 0.47
C ASP A 103 -30.16 -23.42 0.15
N VAL A 104 -31.06 -23.47 1.14
CA VAL A 104 -32.44 -23.02 0.98
C VAL A 104 -32.57 -21.56 1.36
N PHE A 105 -33.02 -20.75 0.43
CA PHE A 105 -33.32 -19.34 0.71
C PHE A 105 -34.52 -19.20 1.65
N PRO A 106 -34.58 -18.11 2.45
CA PRO A 106 -35.72 -17.86 3.32
C PRO A 106 -37.03 -17.80 2.52
N GLN A 107 -38.07 -18.38 3.10
CA GLN A 107 -39.41 -18.33 2.54
C GLN A 107 -40.07 -16.98 2.80
N GLY A 108 -40.92 -16.53 1.90
CA GLY A 108 -41.63 -15.26 1.98
C GLY A 108 -41.26 -14.28 0.85
N SER A 109 -41.96 -13.15 0.82
CA SER A 109 -41.73 -12.13 -0.21
C SER A 109 -40.36 -11.45 -0.13
N HIS A 110 -39.77 -11.37 1.07
CA HIS A 110 -38.48 -10.77 1.30
C HIS A 110 -37.75 -11.45 2.46
N PRO A 111 -36.39 -11.53 2.42
CA PRO A 111 -35.59 -11.97 3.55
C PRO A 111 -35.76 -11.02 4.74
N ARG A 112 -35.60 -11.54 5.95
CA ARG A 112 -35.42 -10.72 7.15
C ARG A 112 -33.95 -10.66 7.48
N PRO A 113 -33.38 -9.47 7.77
CA PRO A 113 -31.99 -9.37 8.18
C PRO A 113 -31.71 -10.29 9.36
N THR A 114 -30.55 -10.93 9.36
CA THR A 114 -30.08 -11.70 10.52
C THR A 114 -29.70 -10.69 11.62
N PRO A 115 -30.27 -10.83 12.84
CA PRO A 115 -29.99 -9.90 13.94
C PRO A 115 -28.50 -9.83 14.22
N ASP A 116 -28.00 -8.62 14.49
CA ASP A 116 -26.62 -8.33 14.90
C ASP A 116 -25.51 -8.74 13.92
N VAL A 117 -25.84 -9.15 12.71
CA VAL A 117 -24.88 -9.51 11.67
C VAL A 117 -24.53 -8.29 10.82
N LYS A 118 -23.24 -7.94 10.82
CA LYS A 118 -22.69 -6.89 9.96
C LYS A 118 -21.84 -7.46 8.84
N ARG A 119 -21.63 -6.68 7.79
CA ARG A 119 -20.74 -7.04 6.66
C ARG A 119 -19.36 -7.55 7.12
N GLN A 120 -18.78 -6.88 8.10
CA GLN A 120 -17.45 -7.24 8.60
C GLN A 120 -17.41 -8.59 9.31
N ASP A 121 -18.49 -8.98 9.99
CA ASP A 121 -18.59 -10.27 10.67
C ASP A 121 -18.62 -11.41 9.67
N VAL A 122 -19.44 -11.25 8.61
CA VAL A 122 -19.51 -12.22 7.49
C VAL A 122 -18.17 -12.28 6.76
N LEU A 123 -17.54 -11.12 6.48
CA LEU A 123 -16.25 -11.05 5.84
C LEU A 123 -15.17 -11.77 6.67
N HIS A 124 -15.15 -11.51 7.98
CA HIS A 124 -14.21 -12.17 8.89
C HIS A 124 -14.43 -13.68 8.93
N TYR A 125 -15.68 -14.12 9.00
CA TYR A 125 -16.02 -15.54 8.96
C TYR A 125 -15.57 -16.18 7.65
N LEU A 126 -15.89 -15.57 6.51
CA LEU A 126 -15.47 -16.08 5.20
C LEU A 126 -13.95 -16.10 5.04
N ASN A 127 -13.22 -15.08 5.52
CA ASN A 127 -11.75 -15.10 5.52
C ASN A 127 -11.20 -16.33 6.25
N LYS A 128 -11.84 -16.74 7.34
CA LYS A 128 -11.45 -17.94 8.09
C LYS A 128 -11.76 -19.22 7.31
N GLU A 129 -12.96 -19.33 6.74
CA GLU A 129 -13.39 -20.51 5.96
C GLU A 129 -12.57 -20.66 4.66
N PHE A 130 -12.18 -19.55 4.04
CA PHE A 130 -11.26 -19.52 2.91
C PHE A 130 -9.81 -19.73 3.31
N ALA A 131 -9.52 -19.86 4.62
CA ALA A 131 -8.17 -20.00 5.15
C ALA A 131 -7.20 -18.91 4.65
N ILE A 132 -7.69 -17.67 4.56
CA ILE A 132 -6.89 -16.52 4.13
C ILE A 132 -5.73 -16.33 5.10
N PRO A 133 -4.48 -16.29 4.63
CA PRO A 133 -3.34 -16.04 5.48
C PRO A 133 -3.40 -14.61 6.03
N GLN A 134 -3.07 -14.45 7.31
CA GLN A 134 -2.97 -13.13 7.94
C GLN A 134 -1.72 -12.41 7.43
N ILE A 135 -1.84 -11.65 6.39
CA ILE A 135 -0.76 -10.92 5.74
C ILE A 135 -1.16 -9.46 5.61
N LEU A 136 -0.29 -8.60 6.13
CA LEU A 136 -0.40 -7.16 5.94
C LEU A 136 0.18 -6.78 4.57
N MET A 137 -0.62 -6.09 3.77
CA MET A 137 -0.31 -5.74 2.39
C MET A 137 0.27 -4.33 2.23
N GLY A 138 -0.09 -3.42 3.09
CA GLY A 138 0.29 -2.00 2.98
C GLY A 138 1.72 -1.68 3.43
N ASP A 139 2.11 -0.42 3.22
CA ASP A 139 3.33 0.18 3.76
C ASP A 139 3.14 0.59 5.23
N ASN A 140 4.24 1.00 5.89
CA ASN A 140 4.24 1.39 7.32
C ASN A 140 3.20 2.48 7.70
N LYS A 141 2.64 3.20 6.73
CA LYS A 141 1.63 4.24 6.96
C LYS A 141 0.20 3.73 6.89
N LYS A 142 -0.06 2.66 6.16
CA LYS A 142 -1.40 2.08 6.00
C LYS A 142 -1.30 0.56 5.94
N LYS A 143 -1.80 -0.09 6.98
CA LYS A 143 -1.85 -1.55 7.07
C LYS A 143 -3.17 -2.03 6.50
N LEU A 144 -3.11 -2.79 5.43
CA LEU A 144 -4.26 -3.42 4.79
C LEU A 144 -4.16 -4.93 4.97
N ASP A 145 -5.21 -5.54 5.49
CA ASP A 145 -5.27 -6.98 5.64
C ASP A 145 -5.68 -7.65 4.32
N LEU A 146 -4.99 -8.74 3.97
CA LEU A 146 -5.44 -9.59 2.88
C LEU A 146 -6.79 -10.24 3.26
N THR A 147 -7.76 -10.13 2.38
CA THR A 147 -9.08 -10.77 2.54
C THR A 147 -9.37 -11.69 1.34
N PHE A 148 -10.35 -12.59 1.47
CA PHE A 148 -10.76 -13.44 0.36
C PHE A 148 -11.27 -12.60 -0.83
N ARG A 149 -11.80 -11.42 -0.58
CA ARG A 149 -12.24 -10.49 -1.62
C ARG A 149 -11.12 -10.15 -2.59
N HIS A 150 -9.91 -9.93 -2.07
CA HIS A 150 -8.74 -9.63 -2.90
C HIS A 150 -8.32 -10.82 -3.78
N THR A 151 -8.66 -12.05 -3.39
CA THR A 151 -8.36 -13.23 -4.22
C THR A 151 -9.36 -13.44 -5.34
N LEU A 152 -10.56 -12.83 -5.27
CA LEU A 152 -11.59 -12.95 -6.30
C LEU A 152 -11.15 -12.38 -7.66
N LEU A 153 -10.17 -11.46 -7.68
CA LEU A 153 -9.57 -10.99 -8.94
C LEU A 153 -8.99 -12.14 -9.80
N LEU A 154 -8.63 -13.26 -9.16
CA LEU A 154 -8.14 -14.45 -9.84
C LEU A 154 -9.27 -15.34 -10.39
N ASN A 155 -10.50 -15.02 -10.01
CA ASN A 155 -11.71 -15.77 -10.37
C ASN A 155 -12.59 -15.03 -11.37
N PHE A 156 -12.25 -13.78 -11.74
CA PHE A 156 -13.08 -12.95 -12.60
C PHE A 156 -12.32 -12.52 -13.86
N LEU A 157 -12.61 -13.17 -14.97
CA LEU A 157 -12.14 -12.77 -16.28
C LEU A 157 -13.25 -11.95 -16.96
N THR A 158 -13.18 -10.65 -16.76
CA THR A 158 -14.23 -9.72 -17.17
C THR A 158 -14.09 -9.29 -18.63
N GLU A 159 -15.19 -8.79 -19.21
CA GLU A 159 -15.23 -8.16 -20.54
C GLU A 159 -14.19 -7.03 -20.67
N GLU A 160 -13.96 -6.28 -19.59
CA GLU A 160 -13.04 -5.13 -19.55
C GLU A 160 -11.59 -5.53 -19.80
N ILE A 161 -11.18 -6.71 -19.39
CA ILE A 161 -9.79 -7.15 -19.49
C ILE A 161 -9.54 -8.22 -20.55
N ILE A 162 -10.51 -9.10 -20.85
CA ILE A 162 -10.31 -10.32 -21.65
C ILE A 162 -9.66 -10.07 -23.02
N ALA A 163 -9.87 -8.91 -23.60
CA ALA A 163 -9.35 -8.54 -24.91
C ALA A 163 -8.34 -7.39 -24.87
N THR A 164 -7.76 -7.08 -23.70
CA THR A 164 -6.81 -5.99 -23.52
C THR A 164 -5.36 -6.46 -23.53
N ALA A 165 -4.44 -5.59 -23.95
CA ALA A 165 -3.03 -5.93 -24.09
C ALA A 165 -2.25 -5.96 -22.75
N ASN A 166 -2.65 -5.14 -21.79
CA ASN A 166 -1.76 -4.75 -20.70
C ASN A 166 -2.30 -5.06 -19.29
N ARG A 167 -3.52 -5.52 -19.18
CA ARG A 167 -4.19 -5.78 -17.90
C ARG A 167 -4.74 -7.18 -17.89
N TYR A 168 -4.21 -8.03 -16.99
CA TYR A 168 -4.61 -9.43 -16.84
C TYR A 168 -5.53 -9.66 -15.65
N LEU A 169 -5.49 -8.78 -14.67
CA LEU A 169 -6.33 -8.87 -13.50
C LEU A 169 -7.20 -7.61 -13.38
N ASP A 170 -8.47 -7.79 -13.10
CA ASP A 170 -9.41 -6.69 -12.96
C ASP A 170 -9.55 -6.24 -11.52
N THR A 171 -8.99 -5.09 -11.21
CA THR A 171 -9.04 -4.50 -9.86
C THR A 171 -10.32 -3.70 -9.60
N MET A 172 -11.28 -3.68 -10.54
CA MET A 172 -12.56 -2.98 -10.37
C MET A 172 -13.37 -3.50 -9.16
N PHE A 173 -13.14 -4.75 -8.77
CA PHE A 173 -13.81 -5.40 -7.64
C PHE A 173 -13.07 -5.27 -6.31
N PHE A 174 -12.02 -4.46 -6.25
CA PHE A 174 -11.38 -4.16 -4.98
C PHE A 174 -12.22 -3.16 -4.17
N ASP A 175 -12.40 -3.48 -2.91
CA ASP A 175 -13.09 -2.61 -1.95
C ASP A 175 -12.24 -1.39 -1.53
N ASP A 176 -10.96 -1.40 -1.81
CA ASP A 176 -10.00 -0.41 -1.37
C ASP A 176 -9.03 -0.07 -2.52
N ASP A 177 -9.09 1.17 -2.99
CA ASP A 177 -8.20 1.69 -4.04
C ASP A 177 -6.71 1.59 -3.67
N ASP A 178 -6.40 1.54 -2.37
CA ASP A 178 -5.02 1.37 -1.90
C ASP A 178 -4.46 -0.03 -2.16
N MET A 179 -5.32 -0.99 -2.52
CA MET A 179 -4.89 -2.32 -2.98
C MET A 179 -4.52 -2.36 -4.47
N ILE A 180 -4.81 -1.31 -5.21
CA ILE A 180 -4.37 -1.18 -6.61
C ILE A 180 -2.84 -1.18 -6.63
N GLY A 181 -2.25 -2.10 -7.41
CA GLY A 181 -0.80 -2.31 -7.49
C GLY A 181 -0.26 -3.44 -6.60
N PHE A 182 -1.11 -4.07 -5.77
CA PHE A 182 -0.74 -5.29 -5.03
C PHE A 182 -1.16 -6.59 -5.76
N ASP A 183 -1.75 -6.50 -6.93
CA ASP A 183 -2.18 -7.63 -7.78
C ASP A 183 -1.08 -8.68 -7.98
N SER A 184 0.16 -8.25 -8.27
CA SER A 184 1.33 -9.14 -8.37
C SER A 184 1.62 -9.88 -7.07
N ARG A 185 1.49 -9.21 -5.93
CA ARG A 185 1.71 -9.83 -4.62
C ARG A 185 0.58 -10.77 -4.24
N ILE A 186 -0.66 -10.40 -4.53
CA ILE A 186 -1.83 -11.26 -4.32
C ILE A 186 -1.70 -12.55 -5.15
N LEU A 187 -1.33 -12.43 -6.42
CA LEU A 187 -1.09 -13.60 -7.27
C LEU A 187 0.00 -14.52 -6.70
N LYS A 188 1.15 -13.98 -6.28
CA LYS A 188 2.24 -14.77 -5.68
C LYS A 188 1.77 -15.52 -4.44
N ILE A 189 1.11 -14.82 -3.51
CA ILE A 189 0.54 -15.42 -2.31
C ILE A 189 -0.43 -16.55 -2.70
N SER A 190 -1.25 -16.33 -3.71
CA SER A 190 -2.26 -17.27 -4.18
C SER A 190 -1.66 -18.49 -4.86
N LEU A 191 -0.53 -18.36 -5.54
CA LEU A 191 0.20 -19.50 -6.12
C LEU A 191 0.81 -20.42 -5.05
N GLY A 192 0.80 -20.02 -3.77
CA GLY A 192 1.17 -20.89 -2.65
C GLY A 192 2.66 -21.21 -2.57
N ALA A 193 3.49 -20.43 -3.20
CA ALA A 193 4.88 -20.36 -2.84
C ALA A 193 4.94 -19.81 -1.42
N ASP A 194 5.61 -20.34 -0.49
CA ASP A 194 5.59 -20.04 0.97
C ASP A 194 5.50 -18.54 1.32
N GLU A 195 4.44 -17.93 0.82
CA GLU A 195 4.22 -16.46 0.78
C GLU A 195 4.00 -15.88 2.16
N LYS A 196 3.46 -16.67 3.09
CA LYS A 196 3.33 -16.24 4.47
C LYS A 196 4.72 -16.01 5.08
N LYS A 197 5.63 -16.92 4.85
CA LYS A 197 7.00 -16.83 5.33
C LYS A 197 7.79 -15.75 4.62
N GLU A 198 7.59 -15.59 3.30
CA GLU A 198 8.23 -14.51 2.53
C GLU A 198 7.77 -13.14 3.03
N ALA A 199 6.45 -12.96 3.26
CA ALA A 199 5.91 -11.71 3.79
C ALA A 199 6.43 -11.40 5.19
N GLU A 200 6.43 -12.41 6.09
CA GLU A 200 6.97 -12.27 7.44
C GLU A 200 8.47 -11.94 7.43
N LEU A 201 9.24 -12.61 6.57
CA LEU A 201 10.68 -12.37 6.44
C LEU A 201 10.96 -11.01 5.81
N THR A 202 10.20 -10.62 4.78
CA THR A 202 10.32 -9.31 4.14
C THR A 202 10.08 -8.19 5.16
N GLU A 203 9.04 -8.32 5.98
CA GLU A 203 8.74 -7.35 7.04
C GLU A 203 9.84 -7.33 8.11
N LYS A 204 10.32 -8.50 8.56
CA LYS A 204 11.42 -8.59 9.53
C LYS A 204 12.71 -7.97 8.99
N VAL A 205 13.06 -8.26 7.73
CA VAL A 205 14.24 -7.68 7.07
C VAL A 205 14.11 -6.17 6.99
N LYS A 206 12.92 -5.66 6.60
CA LYS A 206 12.65 -4.22 6.55
C LYS A 206 12.78 -3.55 7.91
N LEU A 207 12.16 -4.10 8.94
CA LEU A 207 12.23 -3.58 10.31
C LEU A 207 13.64 -3.61 10.88
N LEU A 208 14.40 -4.67 10.61
CA LEU A 208 15.80 -4.77 11.01
C LEU A 208 16.68 -3.78 10.25
N ASP A 209 16.45 -3.59 8.96
CA ASP A 209 17.17 -2.58 8.16
C ASP A 209 16.92 -1.16 8.66
N GLU A 210 15.68 -0.82 8.98
CA GLU A 210 15.31 0.46 9.59
C GLU A 210 15.95 0.63 10.96
N SER A 211 15.96 -0.43 11.78
CA SER A 211 16.59 -0.44 13.10
C SER A 211 18.10 -0.28 13.01
N ILE A 212 18.76 -0.99 12.10
CA ILE A 212 20.19 -0.88 11.83
C ILE A 212 20.53 0.54 11.38
N LYS A 213 19.79 1.12 10.45
CA LYS A 213 19.97 2.51 10.00
C LYS A 213 19.77 3.51 11.13
N GLN A 214 18.82 3.26 12.03
CA GLN A 214 18.61 4.11 13.21
C GLN A 214 19.79 3.99 14.18
N GLU A 215 20.30 2.77 14.42
CA GLU A 215 21.45 2.55 15.28
C GLU A 215 22.74 3.12 14.69
N GLU A 216 22.93 3.08 13.38
CA GLU A 216 24.04 3.78 12.71
C GLU A 216 23.96 5.29 12.92
N LYS A 217 22.77 5.87 12.88
CA LYS A 217 22.58 7.28 13.23
C LYS A 217 22.85 7.55 14.71
N ASN A 218 22.38 6.66 15.60
CA ASN A 218 22.65 6.77 17.03
C ASN A 218 24.14 6.72 17.29
N LYS A 219 24.85 5.72 16.73
CA LYS A 219 26.32 5.58 16.82
C LYS A 219 27.02 6.85 16.36
N SER A 220 26.67 7.36 15.17
CA SER A 220 27.29 8.58 14.63
C SER A 220 26.98 9.82 15.49
N THR A 221 25.77 9.85 16.07
CA THR A 221 25.34 10.95 16.96
C THR A 221 26.07 10.87 18.29
N ASP A 222 26.20 9.70 18.88
CA ASP A 222 26.86 9.49 20.15
C ASP A 222 28.38 9.72 20.01
N GLU A 223 28.96 9.32 18.89
CA GLU A 223 30.32 9.60 18.56
C GLU A 223 30.58 11.11 18.39
N ARG A 224 29.69 11.84 17.72
CA ARG A 224 29.75 13.31 17.66
C ARG A 224 29.54 13.96 19.02
N ASN A 225 28.61 13.45 19.83
CA ASN A 225 28.40 13.92 21.20
C ASN A 225 29.62 13.69 22.07
N ARG A 226 30.26 12.52 21.93
CA ARG A 226 31.50 12.17 22.63
C ARG A 226 32.63 13.09 22.21
N GLN A 227 32.86 13.29 20.92
CA GLN A 227 33.88 14.22 20.41
C GLN A 227 33.61 15.66 20.87
N ALA A 228 32.33 16.08 20.84
CA ALA A 228 31.94 17.40 21.33
C ALA A 228 32.17 17.54 22.86
N TYR A 229 31.90 16.49 23.61
CA TYR A 229 32.17 16.43 25.04
C TYR A 229 33.67 16.47 25.30
N GLU A 230 34.48 15.64 24.63
CA GLU A 230 35.94 15.61 24.72
C GLU A 230 36.57 16.97 24.37
N LYS A 231 36.07 17.61 23.29
CA LYS A 231 36.51 18.95 22.92
C LYS A 231 36.22 20.00 24.01
N LYS A 232 35.01 19.96 24.58
CA LYS A 232 34.63 20.84 25.69
C LYS A 232 35.44 20.52 26.96
N TYR A 233 35.62 19.23 27.23
CA TYR A 233 36.41 18.75 28.35
C TYR A 233 37.85 19.22 28.25
N ASN A 234 38.52 19.09 27.10
CA ASN A 234 39.84 19.58 26.84
C ASN A 234 39.95 21.11 26.99
N ALA A 235 38.94 21.85 26.54
CA ALA A 235 38.88 23.30 26.74
C ALA A 235 38.79 23.69 28.23
N VAL A 236 38.07 22.90 29.04
CA VAL A 236 38.04 23.06 30.51
C VAL A 236 39.38 22.80 31.11
N LEU A 237 40.06 21.72 30.69
CA LEU A 237 41.42 21.39 31.15
C LEU A 237 42.44 22.49 30.81
N GLU A 238 42.45 22.96 29.58
CA GLU A 238 43.35 24.03 29.15
C GLU A 238 43.10 25.34 29.92
N THR A 239 41.85 25.67 30.17
CA THR A 239 41.50 26.84 30.97
C THR A 239 41.95 26.66 32.44
N ALA A 240 41.79 25.46 33.00
CA ALA A 240 42.18 25.13 34.37
C ALA A 240 43.71 25.16 34.54
N LYS A 241 44.47 24.66 33.56
CA LYS A 241 45.94 24.78 33.51
C LYS A 241 46.39 26.25 33.45
N ALA A 242 45.78 27.04 32.58
CA ALA A 242 46.10 28.45 32.42
C ALA A 242 45.83 29.31 33.68
N ILE A 243 45.05 28.80 34.63
CA ILE A 243 44.79 29.46 35.92
C ILE A 243 45.67 28.88 37.05
N GLY A 244 46.44 27.82 36.76
CA GLY A 244 47.29 27.14 37.74
C GLY A 244 46.49 26.25 38.72
N LEU A 245 45.32 25.77 38.33
CA LEU A 245 44.53 24.82 39.13
C LEU A 245 45.01 23.38 38.96
N ILE A 246 45.75 23.10 37.89
CA ILE A 246 46.29 21.77 37.55
C ILE A 246 47.72 21.96 37.03
N ASP A 247 48.64 21.08 37.43
CA ASP A 247 50.02 21.08 36.95
C ASP A 247 50.14 20.48 35.53
N GLU A 248 51.04 21.02 34.71
CA GLU A 248 51.25 20.58 33.32
C GLU A 248 51.74 19.13 33.20
N SER A 249 52.30 18.55 34.28
CA SER A 249 52.92 17.23 34.30
C SER A 249 52.02 16.09 34.77
N GLU A 250 50.82 16.35 35.23
CA GLU A 250 49.92 15.31 35.72
C GLU A 250 49.16 14.63 34.58
N VAL A 251 49.39 13.32 34.35
CA VAL A 251 48.57 12.46 33.50
C VAL A 251 47.46 11.89 34.37
N PHE A 252 46.22 12.29 34.16
CA PHE A 252 45.12 12.04 35.09
C PHE A 252 43.99 11.18 34.54
N ASP A 253 43.43 10.39 35.45
CA ASP A 253 42.09 9.83 35.32
C ASP A 253 41.06 10.98 35.22
N SER A 254 40.34 11.02 34.11
CA SER A 254 39.49 12.14 33.70
C SER A 254 38.43 12.56 34.73
N GLU A 255 37.94 11.64 35.57
CA GLU A 255 36.91 11.92 36.57
C GLU A 255 37.48 12.60 37.82
N VAL A 256 38.67 12.25 38.24
CA VAL A 256 39.35 12.84 39.42
C VAL A 256 39.72 14.30 39.17
N VAL A 257 40.25 14.59 37.98
CA VAL A 257 40.60 15.95 37.59
C VAL A 257 39.36 16.84 37.49
N LEU A 258 38.30 16.31 36.91
CA LEU A 258 37.01 17.01 36.80
C LEU A 258 36.42 17.32 38.20
N ALA A 259 36.51 16.38 39.12
CA ALA A 259 36.06 16.56 40.50
C ALA A 259 36.84 17.70 41.20
N ARG A 260 38.19 17.74 41.08
CA ARG A 260 39.02 18.84 41.63
C ARG A 260 38.66 20.19 41.03
N ILE A 261 38.47 20.26 39.72
CA ILE A 261 38.06 21.49 39.05
C ILE A 261 36.67 21.94 39.52
N LYS A 262 35.73 21.01 39.66
CA LYS A 262 34.39 21.31 40.20
C LYS A 262 34.49 21.83 41.64
N GLU A 263 35.27 21.21 42.48
CA GLU A 263 35.47 21.64 43.87
C GLU A 263 36.08 23.05 43.96
N ALA A 264 37.09 23.36 43.14
CA ALA A 264 37.67 24.70 43.06
C ALA A 264 36.66 25.75 42.57
N VAL A 265 35.84 25.39 41.58
CA VAL A 265 34.75 26.25 41.07
C VAL A 265 33.63 26.44 42.12
N ASP A 266 33.30 25.38 42.87
CA ASP A 266 32.30 25.46 43.94
C ASP A 266 32.81 26.31 45.12
N HIS A 267 34.11 26.22 45.46
CA HIS A 267 34.75 27.08 46.43
C HIS A 267 34.69 28.54 45.96
N PHE A 268 35.02 28.80 44.72
CA PHE A 268 34.90 30.13 44.12
C PHE A 268 33.44 30.63 44.13
N ASN A 269 32.46 29.81 43.81
CA ASN A 269 31.05 30.14 43.84
C ASN A 269 30.53 30.45 45.25
N ARG A 270 31.10 29.85 46.29
CA ARG A 270 30.81 30.18 47.71
C ARG A 270 31.36 31.55 48.09
N ILE A 271 32.58 31.88 47.66
CA ILE A 271 33.17 33.21 47.86
C ILE A 271 32.39 34.28 47.09
N LYS A 272 31.93 33.95 45.87
CA LYS A 272 31.13 34.81 45.02
C LYS A 272 29.77 35.20 45.65
N ARG A 273 29.12 34.31 46.40
CA ARG A 273 27.84 34.60 47.09
C ARG A 273 27.93 35.71 48.11
N SER A 274 29.12 36.07 48.52
CA SER A 274 29.35 37.18 49.44
C SER A 274 29.53 38.58 48.80
N HIS A 275 29.53 38.64 47.47
CA HIS A 275 29.71 39.90 46.74
C HIS A 275 28.67 40.10 45.65
N ALA A 276 27.63 40.94 45.90
CA ALA A 276 26.52 41.20 45.00
C ALA A 276 26.89 41.66 43.58
N LYS A 277 28.05 42.30 43.41
CA LYS A 277 28.56 42.73 42.08
C LYS A 277 29.07 41.59 41.20
N LEU A 278 29.57 40.52 41.81
CA LEU A 278 30.04 39.33 41.07
C LEU A 278 28.87 38.50 40.54
N ASP A 279 27.78 38.48 41.29
CA ASP A 279 26.53 37.79 40.86
C ASP A 279 25.89 38.48 39.64
N ALA A 280 25.86 39.84 39.65
CA ALA A 280 25.35 40.61 38.52
C ALA A 280 26.18 40.38 37.23
N LEU A 281 27.49 40.25 37.35
CA LEU A 281 28.39 39.99 36.20
C LEU A 281 28.16 38.58 35.61
N ALA A 282 27.90 37.60 36.47
CA ALA A 282 27.64 36.23 36.01
C ALA A 282 26.28 36.10 35.32
N GLU A 283 25.25 36.77 35.81
CA GLU A 283 23.92 36.81 35.17
C GLU A 283 23.99 37.48 33.79
N LEU A 284 24.70 38.61 33.70
CA LEU A 284 24.92 39.31 32.46
C LEU A 284 25.71 38.46 31.43
N SER A 285 26.71 37.74 31.89
CA SER A 285 27.52 36.86 31.04
C SER A 285 26.67 35.64 30.52
N ASP A 286 25.81 35.08 31.37
CA ASP A 286 24.90 34.01 30.95
C ASP A 286 23.86 34.53 29.92
N LYS A 287 23.33 35.72 30.16
CA LYS A 287 22.40 36.39 29.23
C LYS A 287 23.06 36.67 27.88
N GLN A 288 24.29 37.19 27.88
CA GLN A 288 25.08 37.42 26.66
C GLN A 288 25.27 36.13 25.85
N ARG A 289 25.58 35.04 26.53
CA ARG A 289 25.74 33.73 25.87
C ARG A 289 24.45 33.23 25.24
N LYS A 290 23.31 33.34 25.94
CA LYS A 290 21.99 32.94 25.41
C LYS A 290 21.64 33.74 24.17
N LEU A 291 21.77 35.08 24.23
CA LEU A 291 21.50 35.95 23.09
C LEU A 291 22.41 35.60 21.89
N LYS A 292 23.70 35.27 22.14
CA LYS A 292 24.59 34.86 21.06
C LYS A 292 24.17 33.57 20.38
N VAL A 293 23.71 32.57 21.15
CA VAL A 293 23.18 31.30 20.62
C VAL A 293 21.92 31.55 19.77
N GLU A 294 21.04 32.42 20.25
CA GLU A 294 19.82 32.79 19.50
C GLU A 294 20.16 33.51 18.19
N ILE A 295 21.04 34.50 18.24
CA ILE A 295 21.51 35.22 17.03
C ILE A 295 22.12 34.25 16.02
N ASP A 296 22.95 33.33 16.46
CA ASP A 296 23.59 32.33 15.58
C ASP A 296 22.54 31.34 15.02
N GLY A 297 21.52 31.01 15.81
CA GLY A 297 20.34 30.25 15.36
C GLY A 297 19.57 30.97 14.23
N TYR A 298 19.26 32.25 14.43
CA TYR A 298 18.60 33.08 13.41
C TYR A 298 19.44 33.24 12.13
N LYS A 299 20.76 33.43 12.26
CA LYS A 299 21.66 33.50 11.09
C LYS A 299 21.68 32.19 10.30
N LYS A 300 21.70 31.06 11.00
CA LYS A 300 21.66 29.74 10.37
C LYS A 300 20.33 29.50 9.67
N LEU A 301 19.23 29.89 10.31
CA LEU A 301 17.90 29.83 9.73
C LEU A 301 17.79 30.65 8.43
N LYS A 302 18.30 31.88 8.44
CA LYS A 302 18.37 32.74 7.25
C LYS A 302 19.18 32.10 6.13
N TYR A 303 20.30 31.50 6.47
CA TYR A 303 21.15 30.80 5.50
C TYR A 303 20.40 29.61 4.86
N GLU A 304 19.77 28.75 5.66
CA GLU A 304 19.03 27.59 5.17
C GLU A 304 17.77 27.99 4.37
N TYR A 305 17.07 29.03 4.81
CA TYR A 305 15.97 29.60 4.05
C TYR A 305 16.41 30.08 2.66
N ASN A 306 17.47 30.86 2.61
CA ASN A 306 18.02 31.34 1.33
C ASN A 306 18.58 30.21 0.46
N ARG A 307 19.06 29.13 1.09
CA ARG A 307 19.49 27.91 0.41
C ARG A 307 18.30 27.15 -0.15
N ALA A 308 17.23 27.01 0.62
CA ALA A 308 16.00 26.34 0.21
C ALA A 308 15.33 27.08 -0.97
N ILE A 309 15.27 28.41 -0.91
CA ILE A 309 14.76 29.24 -2.03
C ILE A 309 15.61 29.08 -3.29
N ARG A 310 16.94 29.06 -3.15
CA ARG A 310 17.84 28.81 -4.29
C ARG A 310 17.66 27.42 -4.88
N TYR A 311 17.35 26.42 -4.04
CA TYR A 311 17.08 25.05 -4.49
C TYR A 311 15.71 24.97 -5.19
N ALA A 312 14.70 25.65 -4.66
CA ALA A 312 13.35 25.74 -5.25
C ALA A 312 13.35 26.37 -6.64
N ARG A 313 14.17 27.40 -6.85
CA ARG A 313 14.35 28.05 -8.16
C ARG A 313 15.04 27.14 -9.20
N LYS A 314 15.80 26.13 -8.74
CA LYS A 314 16.48 25.15 -9.63
C LYS A 314 15.61 23.93 -9.99
N VAL A 315 14.57 23.68 -9.25
CA VAL A 315 13.68 22.52 -9.45
C VAL A 315 12.28 23.11 -9.50
N GLU A 316 11.62 23.14 -10.61
CA GLU A 316 10.31 23.79 -10.88
C GLU A 316 9.15 23.35 -9.95
N ASP A 317 9.43 22.91 -8.74
CA ASP A 317 8.48 22.36 -7.77
C ASP A 317 8.50 23.20 -6.48
N SER A 318 7.55 24.09 -6.33
CA SER A 318 7.43 25.07 -5.23
C SER A 318 7.16 24.43 -3.84
N LEU A 319 6.96 23.12 -3.75
CA LEU A 319 6.60 22.42 -2.51
C LEU A 319 7.80 21.76 -1.81
N LYS A 320 8.84 21.39 -2.52
CA LYS A 320 10.03 20.73 -1.94
C LYS A 320 10.85 21.57 -0.96
N PRO A 321 10.93 22.90 -1.07
CA PRO A 321 11.63 23.70 -0.08
C PRO A 321 11.00 23.71 1.31
N PHE A 322 9.66 23.57 1.37
CA PHE A 322 8.92 23.58 2.64
C PHE A 322 9.12 22.28 3.41
N GLU A 323 9.01 21.14 2.74
CA GLU A 323 9.28 19.82 3.35
C GLU A 323 10.74 19.72 3.85
N TYR A 324 11.67 20.38 3.16
CA TYR A 324 13.06 20.41 3.58
C TYR A 324 13.26 21.29 4.83
N LEU A 325 12.60 22.46 4.88
CA LEU A 325 12.62 23.36 6.02
C LEU A 325 11.96 22.74 7.26
N GLU A 326 10.81 22.12 7.13
CA GLU A 326 10.11 21.41 8.20
C GLU A 326 11.00 20.32 8.83
N LYS A 327 11.68 19.56 7.99
CA LYS A 327 12.56 18.49 8.44
C LYS A 327 13.80 18.97 9.19
N TYR A 328 14.31 20.15 8.88
CA TYR A 328 15.52 20.71 9.50
C TYR A 328 15.25 21.59 10.72
N LEU A 329 14.14 22.31 10.72
CA LEU A 329 13.82 23.28 11.77
C LEU A 329 13.25 22.63 13.03
N ASN A 330 12.50 21.54 12.91
CA ASN A 330 12.03 20.75 14.06
C ASN A 330 13.14 20.22 14.98
N ARG A 331 14.41 20.41 14.61
CA ARG A 331 15.56 19.92 15.38
C ARG A 331 16.43 20.99 16.02
N GLN A 332 16.24 22.27 15.74
CA GLN A 332 17.24 23.30 16.11
C GLN A 332 16.71 24.57 16.76
N VAL A 333 15.42 24.75 16.87
CA VAL A 333 14.82 25.98 17.40
C VAL A 333 14.11 25.71 18.70
N MET A 334 14.61 26.27 19.80
CA MET A 334 14.13 26.01 21.15
C MET A 334 13.47 27.24 21.81
N SER A 335 13.23 28.36 21.09
CA SER A 335 12.53 29.51 21.68
C SER A 335 11.08 29.59 21.20
N GLU A 336 10.20 30.10 22.08
CA GLU A 336 8.78 30.30 21.77
C GLU A 336 8.58 31.22 20.56
N ASP A 337 9.41 32.24 20.41
CA ASP A 337 9.38 33.18 19.27
C ASP A 337 9.72 32.49 17.94
N SER A 338 10.56 31.48 17.99
CA SER A 338 10.91 30.70 16.81
C SER A 338 9.81 29.75 16.39
N ILE A 339 9.05 29.22 17.35
CA ILE A 339 7.84 28.40 17.09
C ILE A 339 6.74 29.27 16.48
N ALA A 340 6.55 30.50 17.00
CA ALA A 340 5.58 31.44 16.45
C ALA A 340 5.93 31.90 15.03
N LEU A 341 7.21 32.08 14.74
CA LEU A 341 7.70 32.37 13.37
C LEU A 341 7.42 31.19 12.44
N PHE A 342 7.62 29.96 12.92
CA PHE A 342 7.36 28.76 12.12
C PHE A 342 5.88 28.63 11.79
N ALA A 343 5.01 28.82 12.76
CA ALA A 343 3.57 28.80 12.56
C ALA A 343 3.13 29.89 11.57
N SER A 344 3.71 31.08 11.63
CA SER A 344 3.41 32.16 10.70
C SER A 344 3.93 31.90 9.28
N LEU A 345 5.07 31.22 9.15
CA LEU A 345 5.60 30.76 7.86
C LEU A 345 4.73 29.63 7.27
N GLU A 346 4.30 28.69 8.07
CA GLU A 346 3.39 27.61 7.66
C GLU A 346 2.02 28.14 7.22
N GLU A 347 1.50 29.12 7.94
CA GLU A 347 0.27 29.82 7.60
C GLU A 347 0.42 30.63 6.29
N ALA A 348 1.52 31.35 6.11
CA ALA A 348 1.86 32.08 4.91
C ALA A 348 2.07 31.14 3.70
N PHE A 349 2.68 29.98 3.88
CA PHE A 349 2.84 28.96 2.85
C PHE A 349 1.53 28.25 2.52
N THR A 350 0.68 28.01 3.51
CA THR A 350 -0.66 27.43 3.30
C THR A 350 -1.58 28.41 2.59
N ALA A 351 -1.47 29.70 2.90
CA ALA A 351 -2.13 30.78 2.19
C ALA A 351 -1.58 30.96 0.75
N SER A 352 -0.30 30.72 0.53
CA SER A 352 0.35 30.76 -0.78
C SER A 352 -0.11 29.63 -1.71
N LYS A 353 -0.56 28.48 -1.17
CA LYS A 353 -1.26 27.45 -1.95
C LYS A 353 -2.57 27.95 -2.57
N LYS A 354 -3.15 29.01 -2.03
CA LYS A 354 -4.40 29.63 -2.53
C LYS A 354 -4.17 30.86 -3.41
N ASN A 355 -3.03 31.52 -3.30
CA ASN A 355 -2.71 32.71 -4.10
C ASN A 355 -1.22 32.65 -4.47
N THR A 356 -0.91 32.68 -5.74
CA THR A 356 0.43 32.79 -6.32
C THR A 356 1.23 33.96 -5.73
N LEU A 357 1.85 33.77 -4.57
CA LEU A 357 2.78 34.70 -3.98
C LEU A 357 4.22 34.39 -4.41
N LYS A 358 4.92 35.41 -4.88
CA LYS A 358 6.34 35.31 -5.22
C LYS A 358 7.16 35.10 -3.94
N PRO A 359 8.04 34.09 -3.86
CA PRO A 359 8.80 33.79 -2.65
C PRO A 359 10.06 34.66 -2.57
N ASP A 360 9.96 35.97 -2.58
CA ASP A 360 11.14 36.81 -2.77
C ASP A 360 11.68 37.51 -1.51
N GLU A 361 10.97 37.49 -0.39
CA GLU A 361 11.45 38.18 0.81
C GLU A 361 11.14 37.40 2.10
N LEU A 362 12.16 37.29 2.97
CA LEU A 362 11.95 36.89 4.36
C LEU A 362 10.95 37.83 5.02
N PRO A 363 10.03 37.33 5.86
CA PRO A 363 9.11 38.21 6.59
C PRO A 363 9.89 39.34 7.27
N GLN A 364 9.39 40.59 7.13
CA GLN A 364 10.02 41.78 7.75
C GLN A 364 10.22 41.58 9.25
N GLU A 365 9.33 40.86 9.91
CA GLU A 365 9.43 40.49 11.33
C GLU A 365 10.67 39.69 11.68
N PHE A 366 11.19 38.84 10.77
CA PHE A 366 12.40 38.08 11.00
C PHE A 366 13.64 38.94 11.10
N GLU A 367 13.77 39.91 10.18
CA GLU A 367 14.91 40.85 10.21
C GLU A 367 14.81 41.78 11.42
N ALA A 368 13.59 42.22 11.77
CA ALA A 368 13.33 43.01 12.95
C ALA A 368 13.70 42.27 14.24
N ASN A 369 13.33 41.02 14.38
CA ASN A 369 13.69 40.19 15.55
C ASN A 369 15.19 39.95 15.63
N LEU A 370 15.85 39.66 14.52
CA LEU A 370 17.32 39.51 14.49
C LEU A 370 18.02 40.81 14.87
N GLN A 371 17.52 41.92 14.42
CA GLN A 371 18.07 43.24 14.77
C GLN A 371 17.89 43.54 16.26
N LYS A 372 16.69 43.28 16.81
CA LYS A 372 16.40 43.42 18.23
C LYS A 372 17.31 42.58 19.12
N LEU A 373 17.53 41.31 18.76
CA LEU A 373 18.44 40.45 19.49
C LEU A 373 19.88 40.95 19.47
N LYS A 374 20.36 41.52 18.35
CA LYS A 374 21.69 42.15 18.27
C LYS A 374 21.79 43.36 19.17
N GLU A 375 20.80 44.23 19.18
CA GLU A 375 20.76 45.41 20.04
C GLU A 375 20.77 45.01 21.52
N GLU A 376 20.00 44.01 21.91
CA GLU A 376 20.01 43.46 23.26
C GLU A 376 21.39 42.87 23.63
N TYR A 377 22.04 42.16 22.70
CA TYR A 377 23.37 41.59 22.89
C TYR A 377 24.40 42.71 23.13
N ASP A 378 24.35 43.77 22.34
CA ASP A 378 25.27 44.93 22.47
C ASP A 378 25.05 45.68 23.79
N GLN A 379 23.80 45.86 24.22
CA GLN A 379 23.46 46.45 25.52
C GLN A 379 24.00 45.63 26.70
N VAL A 380 23.84 44.30 26.62
CA VAL A 380 24.38 43.41 27.66
C VAL A 380 25.91 43.40 27.67
N SER A 381 26.54 43.46 26.49
CA SER A 381 28.01 43.56 26.36
C SER A 381 28.57 44.83 26.98
N THR A 382 27.85 45.96 26.78
CA THR A 382 28.25 47.24 27.41
C THR A 382 28.15 47.17 28.93
N LYS A 383 27.04 46.64 29.46
CA LYS A 383 26.87 46.45 30.92
C LYS A 383 27.94 45.52 31.54
N ILE A 384 28.38 44.48 30.80
CA ILE A 384 29.46 43.59 31.24
C ILE A 384 30.78 44.40 31.38
N LYS A 385 31.10 45.27 30.39
CA LYS A 385 32.30 46.12 30.44
C LYS A 385 32.27 47.11 31.62
N GLU A 386 31.11 47.78 31.82
CA GLU A 386 30.95 48.70 32.94
C GLU A 386 31.10 48.02 34.31
N ASN A 387 30.59 46.79 34.48
CA ASN A 387 30.73 46.03 35.70
C ASN A 387 32.17 45.46 35.88
N GLN A 388 32.85 45.14 34.79
CA GLN A 388 34.27 44.72 34.82
C GLN A 388 35.18 45.88 35.28
N GLU A 389 35.02 47.05 34.71
CA GLU A 389 35.78 48.27 35.10
C GLU A 389 35.60 48.60 36.58
N ALA A 390 34.42 48.32 37.16
CA ALA A 390 34.16 48.53 38.59
C ALA A 390 34.80 47.48 39.52
N ILE A 391 35.23 46.32 39.00
CA ILE A 391 35.86 45.21 39.76
C ILE A 391 37.39 45.29 39.68
N ASP A 392 37.93 45.89 38.63
CA ASP A 392 39.38 46.03 38.39
C ASP A 392 40.18 46.69 39.53
N TYR A 393 39.50 47.33 40.47
CA TYR A 393 40.11 47.98 41.59
C TYR A 393 40.47 47.05 42.79
N VAL A 394 40.00 45.78 42.81
CA VAL A 394 40.11 44.91 43.99
C VAL A 394 40.73 43.52 43.71
N PHE A 395 40.76 43.02 42.48
CA PHE A 395 41.27 41.68 42.14
C PHE A 395 41.93 41.64 40.74
N ASP A 396 42.88 40.66 40.52
CA ASP A 396 43.43 40.40 39.19
C ASP A 396 42.27 40.02 38.20
N PRO A 397 41.91 40.95 37.31
CA PRO A 397 40.70 40.81 36.47
C PRO A 397 40.80 39.61 35.55
N ASN A 398 41.99 39.26 35.10
CA ASN A 398 42.21 38.16 34.17
C ASN A 398 41.98 36.79 34.81
N LYS A 399 42.34 36.62 36.08
CA LYS A 399 42.05 35.39 36.83
C LYS A 399 40.56 35.22 37.12
N LEU A 400 39.91 36.33 37.46
CA LEU A 400 38.49 36.34 37.75
C LEU A 400 37.64 35.97 36.52
N VAL A 401 37.90 36.61 35.38
CA VAL A 401 37.21 36.32 34.11
C VAL A 401 37.41 34.85 33.69
N ARG A 402 38.63 34.35 33.84
CA ARG A 402 38.93 32.94 33.52
C ARG A 402 38.24 31.96 34.45
N LEU A 403 38.10 32.26 35.75
CA LEU A 403 37.36 31.44 36.71
C LEU A 403 35.87 31.44 36.43
N VAL A 404 35.28 32.57 36.04
CA VAL A 404 33.89 32.65 35.60
C VAL A 404 33.66 31.83 34.33
N THR A 405 34.61 31.98 33.36
CA THR A 405 34.58 31.19 32.12
C THR A 405 34.65 29.68 32.40
N LEU A 406 35.53 29.27 33.30
CA LEU A 406 35.70 27.88 33.71
C LEU A 406 34.41 27.34 34.38
N ALA A 407 33.79 28.13 35.26
CA ALA A 407 32.51 27.76 35.89
C ALA A 407 31.39 27.55 34.86
N GLU A 408 31.32 28.39 33.85
CA GLU A 408 30.37 28.26 32.76
C GLU A 408 30.66 27.06 31.86
N GLN A 409 31.92 26.83 31.52
CA GLN A 409 32.34 25.67 30.73
C GLN A 409 31.98 24.36 31.44
N ILE A 410 32.15 24.28 32.77
CA ILE A 410 31.80 23.10 33.58
C ILE A 410 30.28 22.87 33.61
N LYS A 411 29.49 23.93 33.77
CA LYS A 411 28.03 23.83 33.70
C LYS A 411 27.56 23.31 32.34
N GLY A 412 28.25 23.67 31.25
CA GLY A 412 28.01 23.19 29.91
C GLY A 412 28.53 21.78 29.59
N LEU A 413 29.24 21.15 30.56
CA LEU A 413 29.81 19.81 30.44
C LEU A 413 28.75 18.78 30.91
N VAL A 414 27.74 18.54 30.06
CA VAL A 414 26.73 17.53 30.30
C VAL A 414 27.07 16.32 29.44
N LYS A 415 27.33 15.19 30.10
CA LYS A 415 27.44 13.89 29.42
C LYS A 415 26.02 13.52 28.98
N LYS A 416 25.77 13.42 27.68
CA LYS A 416 24.51 12.95 27.17
C LYS A 416 24.43 11.44 27.28
N ASP A 417 23.27 10.91 27.61
CA ASP A 417 23.05 9.48 27.59
C ASP A 417 23.27 8.92 26.19
N GLU A 418 24.05 7.85 26.13
CA GLU A 418 24.29 7.14 24.88
C GLU A 418 23.00 6.44 24.44
N LYS A 419 22.63 6.65 23.19
CA LYS A 419 21.46 6.01 22.57
C LYS A 419 21.83 4.75 21.79
N TYR A 420 23.11 4.61 21.48
CA TYR A 420 23.61 3.44 20.78
C TYR A 420 23.60 2.21 21.69
N ILE A 421 23.04 1.11 21.21
CA ILE A 421 22.91 -0.14 21.98
C ILE A 421 24.24 -0.87 22.21
N GLY A 422 25.34 -0.32 21.70
CA GLY A 422 26.67 -0.91 21.76
C GLY A 422 26.96 -1.89 20.61
N ASP A 423 28.25 -2.14 20.39
CA ASP A 423 28.68 -2.98 19.25
C ASP A 423 28.15 -4.43 19.34
N LEU A 424 27.96 -4.98 20.54
CA LEU A 424 27.42 -6.33 20.72
C LEU A 424 25.95 -6.40 20.25
N GLY A 425 25.12 -5.43 20.66
CA GLY A 425 23.71 -5.35 20.26
C GLY A 425 23.56 -5.09 18.76
N TYR A 426 24.35 -4.17 18.25
CA TYR A 426 24.38 -3.83 16.83
C TYR A 426 24.80 -5.04 15.96
N ASN A 427 25.87 -5.75 16.34
CA ASN A 427 26.32 -6.95 15.63
C ASN A 427 25.25 -8.05 15.66
N LYS A 428 24.60 -8.27 16.81
CA LYS A 428 23.48 -9.22 16.91
C LYS A 428 22.33 -8.86 15.97
N MET A 429 21.99 -7.60 15.81
CA MET A 429 20.98 -7.16 14.84
C MET A 429 21.45 -7.41 13.40
N LYS A 430 22.71 -7.15 13.08
CA LYS A 430 23.27 -7.47 11.76
C LYS A 430 23.26 -8.96 11.46
N ASP A 431 23.61 -9.79 12.44
CA ASP A 431 23.56 -11.25 12.30
C ASP A 431 22.14 -11.74 12.05
N GLN A 432 21.16 -11.18 12.78
CA GLN A 432 19.75 -11.47 12.56
C GLN A 432 19.27 -10.99 11.18
N TYR A 433 19.69 -9.82 10.76
CA TYR A 433 19.40 -9.31 9.42
C TYR A 433 19.96 -10.23 8.34
N ALA A 434 21.22 -10.60 8.44
CA ALA A 434 21.88 -11.50 7.49
C ALA A 434 21.21 -12.89 7.44
N ALA A 435 20.82 -13.45 8.59
CA ALA A 435 20.10 -14.70 8.68
C ALA A 435 18.71 -14.60 8.00
N ASN A 436 17.95 -13.54 8.30
CA ASN A 436 16.63 -13.33 7.68
C ASN A 436 16.73 -13.06 6.17
N VAL A 437 17.75 -12.35 5.71
CA VAL A 437 18.01 -12.15 4.27
C VAL A 437 18.29 -13.49 3.59
N LYS A 438 19.11 -14.33 4.20
CA LYS A 438 19.41 -15.68 3.67
C LYS A 438 18.16 -16.56 3.62
N ASP A 439 17.35 -16.53 4.67
CA ASP A 439 16.07 -17.25 4.69
C ASP A 439 15.11 -16.71 3.62
N LEU A 440 15.07 -15.40 3.44
CA LEU A 440 14.30 -14.75 2.40
C LEU A 440 14.75 -15.17 1.00
N GLU A 441 16.06 -15.22 0.75
CA GLU A 441 16.61 -15.72 -0.52
C GLU A 441 16.21 -17.17 -0.80
N ILE A 442 16.23 -18.05 0.22
CA ILE A 442 15.78 -19.43 0.09
C ILE A 442 14.30 -19.47 -0.28
N VAL A 443 13.46 -18.73 0.43
CA VAL A 443 12.02 -18.69 0.17
C VAL A 443 11.74 -18.11 -1.21
N THR A 444 12.41 -17.05 -1.59
CA THR A 444 12.29 -16.46 -2.94
C THR A 444 12.65 -17.47 -4.04
N LYS A 445 13.70 -18.26 -3.81
CA LYS A 445 14.10 -19.32 -4.76
C LYS A 445 13.07 -20.44 -4.87
N VAL A 446 12.44 -20.80 -3.76
CA VAL A 446 11.29 -21.73 -3.77
C VAL A 446 10.14 -21.11 -4.56
N ASN A 447 9.88 -19.83 -4.38
CA ASN A 447 8.83 -19.08 -5.08
C ASN A 447 9.09 -19.00 -6.58
N GLU A 448 10.35 -18.81 -7.00
CA GLU A 448 10.72 -18.86 -8.41
C GLU A 448 10.46 -20.24 -9.04
N ASN A 449 10.72 -21.31 -8.31
CA ASN A 449 10.41 -22.68 -8.77
C ASN A 449 8.90 -22.89 -8.88
N THR A 450 8.14 -22.33 -7.95
CA THR A 450 6.68 -22.32 -7.97
C THR A 450 6.15 -21.60 -9.21
N GLU A 451 6.71 -20.44 -9.51
CA GLU A 451 6.37 -19.68 -10.70
C GLU A 451 6.71 -20.42 -12.00
N LYS A 452 7.87 -21.05 -12.07
CA LYS A 452 8.23 -21.89 -13.22
C LYS A 452 7.23 -23.04 -13.43
N ALA A 453 6.74 -23.63 -12.33
CA ALA A 453 5.73 -24.68 -12.42
C ALA A 453 4.35 -24.12 -12.87
N PHE A 454 3.96 -22.98 -12.33
CA PHE A 454 2.77 -22.23 -12.80
C PHE A 454 2.88 -21.88 -14.29
N LEU A 455 4.00 -21.30 -14.71
CA LEU A 455 4.22 -20.93 -16.10
C LEU A 455 4.23 -22.13 -17.04
N LYS A 456 4.68 -23.30 -16.56
CA LYS A 456 4.58 -24.56 -17.31
C LYS A 456 3.13 -24.91 -17.61
N ASP A 457 2.22 -24.77 -16.63
CA ASP A 457 0.80 -25.07 -16.84
C ASP A 457 0.16 -24.03 -17.79
N VAL A 458 0.51 -22.74 -17.66
CA VAL A 458 0.10 -21.70 -18.63
C VAL A 458 0.59 -22.02 -20.04
N LYS A 459 1.86 -22.40 -20.17
CA LYS A 459 2.45 -22.76 -21.45
C LYS A 459 1.78 -23.98 -22.07
N SER A 460 1.34 -24.94 -21.28
CA SER A 460 0.62 -26.12 -21.79
C SER A 460 -0.65 -25.72 -22.56
N TYR A 461 -1.44 -24.77 -22.02
CA TYR A 461 -2.62 -24.25 -22.72
C TYR A 461 -2.25 -23.37 -23.94
N TYR A 462 -1.14 -22.63 -23.84
CA TYR A 462 -0.66 -21.86 -24.97
C TYR A 462 -0.20 -22.78 -26.13
N ASP A 463 0.47 -23.87 -25.85
CA ASP A 463 0.94 -24.83 -26.85
C ASP A 463 -0.23 -25.67 -27.45
N ASP A 464 -1.29 -25.93 -26.65
CA ASP A 464 -2.48 -26.71 -27.07
C ASP A 464 -3.42 -25.89 -27.97
N GLN A 465 -3.47 -24.57 -27.83
CA GLN A 465 -4.41 -23.72 -28.59
C GLN A 465 -3.94 -23.49 -30.03
N THR A 466 -4.90 -23.46 -30.97
CA THR A 466 -4.65 -23.17 -32.38
C THR A 466 -5.33 -21.88 -32.86
N GLY A 467 -6.03 -21.16 -31.97
CA GLY A 467 -6.82 -19.99 -32.29
C GLY A 467 -6.03 -18.70 -32.47
N MET A 468 -4.80 -18.61 -31.94
CA MET A 468 -3.95 -17.46 -32.16
C MET A 468 -3.42 -17.40 -33.60
N SER A 469 -3.12 -16.18 -34.06
CA SER A 469 -2.52 -15.97 -35.38
C SER A 469 -1.21 -16.75 -35.53
N ALA A 470 -0.94 -17.29 -36.71
CA ALA A 470 0.21 -18.17 -36.98
C ALA A 470 1.56 -17.56 -36.57
N SER A 471 1.70 -16.23 -36.72
CA SER A 471 2.93 -15.49 -36.32
C SER A 471 3.20 -15.45 -34.82
N TYR A 472 2.26 -15.87 -33.99
CA TYR A 472 2.35 -15.91 -32.51
C TYR A 472 2.23 -17.35 -31.97
N ARG A 473 2.30 -18.35 -32.82
CA ARG A 473 2.43 -19.75 -32.43
C ARG A 473 3.92 -20.08 -32.25
N ASN A 474 4.22 -21.06 -31.41
CA ASN A 474 5.58 -21.52 -31.12
C ASN A 474 6.51 -20.44 -30.53
N CYS A 475 5.96 -19.44 -29.89
CA CYS A 475 6.74 -18.48 -29.13
C CYS A 475 7.02 -19.01 -27.71
N GLU A 476 8.08 -18.51 -27.11
CA GLU A 476 8.30 -18.68 -25.69
C GLU A 476 7.35 -17.76 -24.92
N VAL A 477 6.70 -18.32 -23.89
CA VAL A 477 5.81 -17.57 -23.01
C VAL A 477 6.61 -17.10 -21.81
N ILE A 478 6.68 -15.78 -21.63
CA ILE A 478 7.40 -15.12 -20.55
C ILE A 478 6.39 -14.45 -19.64
N PHE A 479 6.53 -14.63 -18.32
CA PHE A 479 5.71 -13.96 -17.33
C PHE A 479 6.37 -12.67 -16.83
N ASP A 480 5.75 -11.53 -17.11
CA ASP A 480 6.14 -10.23 -16.56
C ASP A 480 5.53 -10.07 -15.16
N LYS A 481 6.29 -10.46 -14.15
CA LYS A 481 5.89 -10.46 -12.73
C LYS A 481 5.44 -9.11 -12.20
N LYS A 482 6.03 -8.04 -12.71
CA LYS A 482 5.77 -6.67 -12.24
C LYS A 482 4.39 -6.18 -12.70
N ASN A 483 4.04 -6.52 -13.93
CA ASN A 483 2.80 -6.05 -14.55
C ASN A 483 1.74 -7.15 -14.65
N VAL A 484 1.99 -8.33 -14.06
CA VAL A 484 1.10 -9.50 -14.08
C VAL A 484 0.54 -9.75 -15.48
N ARG A 485 1.42 -10.02 -16.44
CA ARG A 485 1.02 -10.28 -17.83
C ARG A 485 1.95 -11.26 -18.51
N LEU A 486 1.41 -11.95 -19.50
CA LEU A 486 2.20 -12.79 -20.38
C LEU A 486 2.78 -11.97 -21.55
N LYS A 487 3.99 -12.29 -21.92
CA LYS A 487 4.67 -11.80 -23.15
C LYS A 487 5.10 -12.99 -23.97
N LEU A 488 5.14 -12.79 -25.28
CA LEU A 488 5.61 -13.78 -26.23
C LEU A 488 6.97 -13.36 -26.79
N GLN A 489 7.88 -14.32 -26.91
CA GLN A 489 9.18 -14.12 -27.55
C GLN A 489 9.37 -15.19 -28.62
N ARG A 490 9.75 -14.77 -29.82
CA ARG A 490 10.11 -15.74 -30.86
C ARG A 490 11.45 -16.38 -30.51
N PRO A 491 11.69 -17.64 -30.90
CA PRO A 491 12.94 -18.33 -30.59
C PRO A 491 14.20 -17.59 -31.03
N ASP A 492 14.10 -16.85 -32.14
CA ASP A 492 15.23 -16.14 -32.76
C ASP A 492 15.32 -14.66 -32.33
N ASP A 493 14.37 -14.15 -31.58
CA ASP A 493 14.35 -12.76 -31.16
C ASP A 493 15.02 -12.59 -29.78
N ALA A 494 15.87 -11.57 -29.65
CA ALA A 494 16.54 -11.25 -28.39
C ALA A 494 15.58 -10.61 -27.35
N PHE A 495 14.41 -10.12 -27.76
CA PHE A 495 13.46 -9.41 -26.91
C PHE A 495 12.02 -9.88 -27.13
N PRO A 496 11.17 -9.83 -26.11
CA PRO A 496 9.76 -10.12 -26.25
C PRO A 496 9.07 -9.19 -27.26
N ILE A 497 8.07 -9.74 -27.93
CA ILE A 497 7.22 -9.00 -28.86
C ILE A 497 6.53 -7.86 -28.10
N ARG A 498 6.69 -6.63 -28.60
CA ARG A 498 6.14 -5.44 -27.93
C ARG A 498 4.62 -5.35 -28.01
N ASN A 499 4.04 -5.76 -29.15
CA ASN A 499 2.59 -5.72 -29.39
C ASN A 499 2.18 -6.96 -30.18
N ILE A 500 1.30 -7.75 -29.58
CA ILE A 500 0.78 -8.99 -30.18
C ILE A 500 -0.33 -8.70 -31.20
N GLY A 501 -0.83 -7.46 -31.27
CA GLY A 501 -1.84 -7.09 -32.25
C GLY A 501 -3.23 -7.55 -31.88
N SER A 502 -4.05 -8.13 -32.56
CA SER A 502 -5.47 -8.48 -32.47
C SER A 502 -6.04 -8.74 -31.07
N LYS A 503 -7.23 -8.23 -30.78
CA LYS A 503 -8.00 -8.52 -29.56
C LYS A 503 -8.21 -10.03 -29.33
N SER A 504 -8.37 -10.79 -30.40
CA SER A 504 -8.48 -12.25 -30.36
C SER A 504 -7.21 -12.91 -29.79
N ASN A 505 -6.01 -12.46 -30.15
CA ASN A 505 -4.79 -13.00 -29.57
C ASN A 505 -4.70 -12.68 -28.06
N PHE A 506 -5.11 -11.49 -27.64
CA PHE A 506 -5.15 -11.15 -26.21
C PHE A 506 -6.15 -12.02 -25.45
N MET A 507 -7.31 -12.28 -26.00
CA MET A 507 -8.30 -13.19 -25.40
C MET A 507 -7.68 -14.58 -25.15
N PHE A 508 -6.99 -15.17 -26.15
CA PHE A 508 -6.31 -16.45 -25.95
C PHE A 508 -5.21 -16.37 -24.89
N MET A 509 -4.45 -15.30 -24.84
CA MET A 509 -3.43 -15.11 -23.80
C MET A 509 -4.05 -15.05 -22.41
N HIS A 510 -5.21 -14.38 -22.25
CA HIS A 510 -5.94 -14.36 -20.98
C HIS A 510 -6.50 -15.74 -20.62
N LEU A 511 -7.10 -16.45 -21.58
CA LEU A 511 -7.58 -17.81 -21.34
C LEU A 511 -6.42 -18.72 -20.90
N CYS A 512 -5.29 -18.73 -21.60
CA CYS A 512 -4.12 -19.51 -21.21
C CYS A 512 -3.63 -19.16 -19.80
N PHE A 513 -3.62 -17.87 -19.45
CA PHE A 513 -3.22 -17.41 -18.12
C PHE A 513 -4.18 -17.91 -17.04
N PHE A 514 -5.48 -17.67 -17.17
CA PHE A 514 -6.46 -18.04 -16.15
C PHE A 514 -6.61 -19.57 -16.05
N LEU A 515 -6.70 -20.28 -17.15
CA LEU A 515 -6.82 -21.73 -17.15
C LEU A 515 -5.56 -22.39 -16.60
N GLY A 516 -4.36 -21.95 -17.03
CA GLY A 516 -3.10 -22.45 -16.51
C GLY A 516 -2.90 -22.13 -15.02
N MET A 517 -3.31 -20.96 -14.57
CA MET A 517 -3.30 -20.58 -13.17
C MET A 517 -4.21 -21.49 -12.33
N HIS A 518 -5.44 -21.68 -12.75
CA HIS A 518 -6.36 -22.57 -12.03
C HIS A 518 -5.95 -24.04 -12.12
N GLN A 519 -5.38 -24.48 -13.23
CA GLN A 519 -4.77 -25.82 -13.36
C GLN A 519 -3.69 -26.03 -12.30
N TYR A 520 -2.78 -25.05 -12.17
CA TYR A 520 -1.74 -25.08 -11.16
C TYR A 520 -2.32 -25.12 -9.74
N LEU A 521 -3.29 -24.24 -9.44
CA LEU A 521 -3.94 -24.16 -8.12
C LEU A 521 -4.67 -25.47 -7.77
N CYS A 522 -5.39 -26.07 -8.70
CA CYS A 522 -6.09 -27.33 -8.52
C CYS A 522 -5.10 -28.50 -8.31
N SER A 523 -3.97 -28.52 -9.03
CA SER A 523 -2.96 -29.57 -8.89
C SER A 523 -2.24 -29.54 -7.54
N ARG A 524 -2.08 -28.34 -6.95
CA ARG A 524 -1.37 -28.08 -5.69
C ARG A 524 -2.27 -28.07 -4.46
N ARG A 525 -3.59 -28.25 -4.60
CA ARG A 525 -4.59 -28.17 -3.52
C ARG A 525 -4.52 -26.85 -2.77
N GLN A 526 -4.38 -25.74 -3.50
CA GLN A 526 -4.42 -24.42 -2.91
C GLN A 526 -5.73 -24.19 -2.17
N SER A 527 -5.65 -23.67 -0.93
CA SER A 527 -6.79 -23.68 -0.01
C SER A 527 -7.62 -22.42 0.00
N PHE A 528 -7.09 -21.28 -0.44
CA PHE A 528 -7.80 -20.00 -0.27
C PHE A 528 -8.24 -19.30 -1.57
N VAL A 529 -7.91 -19.84 -2.73
CA VAL A 529 -8.48 -19.39 -4.01
C VAL A 529 -9.65 -20.32 -4.38
N PRO A 530 -10.85 -19.79 -4.62
CA PRO A 530 -12.00 -20.59 -5.02
C PRO A 530 -11.76 -21.44 -6.28
N SER A 531 -12.22 -22.70 -6.29
CA SER A 531 -12.26 -23.55 -7.49
C SER A 531 -13.40 -23.15 -8.42
N PHE A 532 -13.38 -21.92 -8.84
CA PHE A 532 -14.43 -21.26 -9.59
C PHE A 532 -13.83 -20.21 -10.52
N LEU A 533 -14.40 -20.04 -11.72
CA LEU A 533 -14.01 -19.00 -12.66
C LEU A 533 -15.26 -18.41 -13.30
N PHE A 534 -15.34 -17.08 -13.32
CA PHE A 534 -16.32 -16.35 -14.11
C PHE A 534 -15.65 -15.80 -15.37
N ILE A 535 -16.27 -16.04 -16.54
CA ILE A 535 -15.77 -15.56 -17.82
C ILE A 535 -16.87 -14.72 -18.48
N ASP A 536 -16.56 -13.44 -18.73
CA ASP A 536 -17.51 -12.53 -19.36
C ASP A 536 -17.11 -12.27 -20.81
N GLN A 537 -17.94 -12.74 -21.72
CA GLN A 537 -17.93 -12.50 -23.17
C GLN A 537 -16.58 -12.82 -23.86
N PRO A 538 -16.11 -14.07 -23.84
CA PRO A 538 -14.92 -14.45 -24.59
C PRO A 538 -15.06 -14.23 -26.12
N SER A 539 -16.27 -14.10 -26.63
CA SER A 539 -16.53 -13.77 -28.05
C SER A 539 -16.37 -12.30 -28.41
N ILE A 540 -16.14 -11.41 -27.44
CA ILE A 540 -16.06 -9.95 -27.68
C ILE A 540 -15.10 -9.53 -28.82
N PRO A 541 -13.93 -10.19 -29.03
CA PRO A 541 -13.05 -9.84 -30.13
C PRO A 541 -13.67 -10.02 -31.52
N TYR A 542 -14.70 -10.83 -31.63
CA TYR A 542 -15.33 -11.22 -32.89
C TYR A 542 -16.61 -10.44 -33.21
N TYR A 543 -17.23 -9.86 -32.20
CA TYR A 543 -18.34 -8.93 -32.35
C TYR A 543 -17.77 -7.51 -32.42
N GLY A 544 -17.36 -7.07 -33.61
CA GLY A 544 -16.78 -5.74 -33.79
C GLY A 544 -17.62 -4.60 -33.21
N ASN A 545 -17.00 -3.44 -32.94
CA ASN A 545 -17.57 -2.18 -32.39
C ASN A 545 -18.78 -1.59 -33.16
N ASN A 546 -19.48 -2.35 -33.98
CA ASN A 546 -20.60 -1.94 -34.80
C ASN A 546 -21.94 -2.22 -34.10
N GLY A 547 -22.18 -1.58 -32.97
CA GLY A 547 -23.53 -1.46 -32.40
C GLY A 547 -24.56 -0.82 -33.33
N ARG A 548 -24.18 -0.37 -34.54
CA ARG A 548 -25.10 0.17 -35.55
C ARG A 548 -25.46 -0.81 -36.66
N ARG A 549 -24.82 -1.96 -36.81
CA ARG A 549 -25.22 -2.99 -37.80
C ARG A 549 -26.19 -4.04 -37.29
N ARG A 550 -26.56 -4.00 -36.01
CA ARG A 550 -27.52 -4.93 -35.40
C ARG A 550 -28.98 -4.68 -35.79
N GLN A 551 -29.34 -3.53 -36.35
CA GLN A 551 -30.73 -3.21 -36.68
C GLN A 551 -31.17 -3.61 -38.09
N GLU A 552 -30.25 -4.07 -38.96
CA GLU A 552 -30.59 -4.35 -40.36
C GLU A 552 -30.41 -5.81 -40.81
N ALA A 553 -29.91 -6.70 -39.96
CA ALA A 553 -29.78 -8.11 -40.30
C ALA A 553 -30.18 -8.98 -39.10
N GLY A 554 -31.32 -9.60 -39.19
CA GLY A 554 -31.78 -10.64 -38.27
C GLY A 554 -30.95 -11.92 -38.32
N ASP A 555 -29.64 -11.80 -38.47
CA ASP A 555 -28.73 -12.93 -38.55
C ASP A 555 -27.39 -12.56 -37.88
N LEU A 556 -27.21 -13.05 -36.65
CA LEU A 556 -25.96 -12.98 -35.88
C LEU A 556 -24.92 -13.97 -36.42
N THR A 557 -24.74 -14.04 -37.71
CA THR A 557 -23.69 -14.85 -38.31
C THR A 557 -22.35 -14.16 -38.17
N ILE A 558 -21.43 -14.80 -37.42
CA ILE A 558 -20.02 -14.48 -37.44
C ILE A 558 -19.56 -14.58 -38.89
N ALA A 559 -19.21 -13.43 -39.46
CA ALA A 559 -19.14 -13.23 -40.93
C ALA A 559 -17.96 -13.95 -41.59
N LYS A 560 -17.08 -14.66 -40.84
CA LYS A 560 -15.93 -15.37 -41.39
C LYS A 560 -15.74 -16.74 -40.72
N THR A 561 -15.56 -17.77 -41.55
CA THR A 561 -15.20 -19.13 -41.11
C THR A 561 -14.01 -19.17 -40.14
N ASP A 562 -13.05 -18.25 -40.29
CA ASP A 562 -11.86 -18.15 -39.41
C ASP A 562 -12.23 -17.66 -37.99
N ASP A 563 -13.11 -16.68 -37.85
CA ASP A 563 -13.56 -16.16 -36.54
C ASP A 563 -14.40 -17.20 -35.79
N ARG A 564 -15.22 -17.95 -36.52
CA ARG A 564 -15.99 -19.06 -35.95
C ARG A 564 -15.08 -20.16 -35.40
N SER A 565 -14.10 -20.62 -36.18
CA SER A 565 -13.20 -21.68 -35.76
C SER A 565 -12.33 -21.25 -34.56
N ARG A 566 -11.97 -19.99 -34.46
CA ARG A 566 -11.23 -19.46 -33.32
C ARG A 566 -12.08 -19.42 -32.04
N LEU A 567 -13.35 -19.06 -32.16
CA LEU A 567 -14.25 -19.08 -31.00
C LEU A 567 -14.53 -20.51 -30.54
N GLU A 568 -14.76 -21.44 -31.45
CA GLU A 568 -14.89 -22.86 -31.16
C GLU A 568 -13.62 -23.41 -30.45
N GLU A 569 -12.46 -22.94 -30.89
CA GLU A 569 -11.18 -23.30 -30.23
C GLU A 569 -11.06 -22.74 -28.82
N ALA A 570 -11.53 -21.53 -28.55
CA ALA A 570 -11.55 -20.95 -27.21
C ALA A 570 -12.43 -21.81 -26.25
N PHE A 571 -13.60 -22.25 -26.73
CA PHE A 571 -14.47 -23.12 -25.96
C PHE A 571 -13.90 -24.54 -25.79
N ARG A 572 -13.24 -25.08 -26.82
CA ARG A 572 -12.51 -26.35 -26.73
C ARG A 572 -11.44 -26.29 -25.64
N LEU A 573 -10.68 -25.19 -25.59
CA LEU A 573 -9.65 -24.98 -24.58
C LEU A 573 -10.23 -24.97 -23.15
N ILE A 574 -11.35 -24.28 -22.95
CA ILE A 574 -12.09 -24.28 -21.67
C ILE A 574 -12.60 -25.68 -21.33
N ASN A 575 -13.13 -26.41 -22.30
CA ASN A 575 -13.61 -27.79 -22.10
C ASN A 575 -12.47 -28.74 -21.74
N SER A 576 -11.30 -28.60 -22.38
CA SER A 576 -10.07 -29.34 -22.06
C SER A 576 -9.64 -29.10 -20.62
N PHE A 577 -9.67 -27.85 -20.16
CA PHE A 577 -9.41 -27.52 -18.77
C PHE A 577 -10.37 -28.24 -17.81
N MET A 578 -11.66 -28.23 -18.10
CA MET A 578 -12.65 -28.91 -17.27
C MET A 578 -12.40 -30.41 -17.20
N SER A 579 -12.09 -31.07 -18.32
CA SER A 579 -11.81 -32.49 -18.38
C SER A 579 -10.59 -32.90 -17.53
N GLN A 580 -9.61 -32.03 -17.41
CA GLN A 580 -8.40 -32.27 -16.62
C GLN A 580 -8.60 -32.02 -15.11
N ASN A 581 -9.54 -31.14 -14.73
CA ASN A 581 -9.71 -30.67 -13.35
C ASN A 581 -10.98 -31.18 -12.67
N VAL A 582 -11.89 -31.82 -13.40
CA VAL A 582 -13.11 -32.42 -12.86
C VAL A 582 -12.94 -33.94 -12.86
N SER A 583 -12.41 -34.48 -11.77
CA SER A 583 -12.28 -35.96 -11.61
C SER A 583 -12.18 -36.34 -10.12
N GLY A 584 -12.88 -37.38 -9.70
CA GLY A 584 -12.90 -37.84 -8.32
C GLY A 584 -13.35 -36.76 -7.35
N ASP A 585 -12.55 -36.48 -6.33
CA ASP A 585 -12.85 -35.45 -5.32
C ASP A 585 -12.51 -34.01 -5.77
N LYS A 586 -12.00 -33.83 -6.99
CA LYS A 586 -11.70 -32.52 -7.56
C LYS A 586 -12.92 -32.00 -8.29
N GLY A 587 -13.31 -30.78 -7.97
CA GLY A 587 -14.39 -30.08 -8.64
C GLY A 587 -13.94 -28.68 -9.07
N PHE A 588 -14.47 -28.25 -10.20
CA PHE A 588 -14.31 -26.89 -10.69
C PHE A 588 -15.60 -26.42 -11.36
N GLN A 589 -15.98 -25.17 -11.15
CA GLN A 589 -17.14 -24.58 -11.80
C GLN A 589 -16.73 -23.38 -12.63
N ILE A 590 -17.28 -23.27 -13.84
CA ILE A 590 -17.20 -22.05 -14.63
C ILE A 590 -18.62 -21.52 -14.83
N ILE A 591 -18.81 -20.23 -14.62
CA ILE A 591 -19.99 -19.49 -15.08
C ILE A 591 -19.51 -18.60 -16.22
N MET A 592 -20.08 -18.77 -17.38
CA MET A 592 -19.75 -18.04 -18.58
C MET A 592 -20.93 -17.25 -19.08
N VAL A 593 -20.75 -15.97 -19.27
CA VAL A 593 -21.70 -15.09 -19.92
C VAL A 593 -21.26 -14.90 -21.37
N GLU A 594 -22.20 -15.04 -22.30
CA GLU A 594 -21.86 -15.09 -23.71
C GLU A 594 -22.97 -14.43 -24.59
N HIS A 595 -22.60 -14.11 -25.81
CA HIS A 595 -23.52 -13.71 -26.86
C HIS A 595 -23.63 -14.74 -28.01
N ALA A 596 -22.68 -15.67 -28.07
CA ALA A 596 -22.62 -16.69 -29.08
C ALA A 596 -23.79 -17.68 -28.94
N ASP A 597 -24.17 -18.26 -30.06
CA ASP A 597 -25.21 -19.28 -30.14
C ASP A 597 -24.75 -20.58 -29.44
N PRO A 598 -25.67 -21.31 -28.76
CA PRO A 598 -25.37 -22.62 -28.17
C PRO A 598 -24.78 -23.66 -29.14
N GLU A 599 -24.96 -23.50 -30.44
CA GLU A 599 -24.37 -24.34 -31.47
C GLU A 599 -22.81 -24.46 -31.36
N TYR A 600 -22.13 -23.43 -30.83
CA TYR A 600 -20.69 -23.42 -30.71
C TYR A 600 -20.12 -24.39 -29.68
N TRP A 601 -20.91 -24.76 -28.67
CA TRP A 601 -20.49 -25.65 -27.58
C TRP A 601 -21.37 -26.88 -27.39
N LYS A 602 -22.33 -27.13 -28.27
CA LYS A 602 -23.28 -28.25 -28.14
C LYS A 602 -22.63 -29.64 -28.06
N ASN A 603 -21.44 -29.78 -28.61
CA ASN A 603 -20.68 -31.03 -28.63
C ASN A 603 -19.57 -31.08 -27.54
N LEU A 604 -19.55 -30.15 -26.60
CA LEU A 604 -18.58 -30.07 -25.52
C LEU A 604 -19.18 -30.65 -24.23
N ASP A 605 -18.57 -31.69 -23.67
CA ASP A 605 -19.15 -32.50 -22.59
C ASP A 605 -19.41 -31.72 -21.29
N TYR A 606 -18.60 -30.69 -21.02
CA TYR A 606 -18.70 -29.91 -19.79
C TYR A 606 -19.55 -28.67 -19.93
N PHE A 607 -19.92 -28.26 -21.14
CA PHE A 607 -20.74 -27.08 -21.38
C PHE A 607 -22.23 -27.38 -21.21
N GLU A 608 -22.92 -26.48 -20.54
CA GLU A 608 -24.34 -26.55 -20.31
C GLU A 608 -24.97 -25.16 -20.44
N THR A 609 -25.86 -24.97 -21.42
CA THR A 609 -26.63 -23.74 -21.56
C THR A 609 -27.67 -23.69 -20.45
N ARG A 610 -27.50 -22.83 -19.46
CA ARG A 610 -28.40 -22.68 -18.34
C ARG A 610 -29.56 -21.76 -18.67
N TYR A 611 -29.22 -20.62 -19.28
CA TYR A 611 -30.24 -19.61 -19.62
C TYR A 611 -29.90 -18.97 -20.96
N VAL A 612 -30.98 -18.67 -21.71
CA VAL A 612 -30.93 -17.86 -22.93
C VAL A 612 -31.79 -16.63 -22.68
N PHE A 613 -31.17 -15.47 -22.56
CA PHE A 613 -31.84 -14.22 -22.28
C PHE A 613 -32.24 -13.53 -23.59
N THR A 614 -33.50 -13.10 -23.71
CA THR A 614 -34.08 -12.50 -24.93
C THR A 614 -34.45 -11.04 -24.70
N GLU A 615 -34.47 -10.23 -25.78
CA GLU A 615 -34.81 -8.80 -25.72
C GLU A 615 -36.21 -8.51 -25.20
N ASP A 616 -37.19 -9.43 -25.44
CA ASP A 616 -38.56 -9.33 -24.91
C ASP A 616 -38.62 -9.52 -23.38
N ARG A 617 -37.45 -9.86 -22.77
CA ARG A 617 -37.28 -10.08 -21.33
C ARG A 617 -38.14 -11.16 -20.70
N ASP A 618 -38.79 -12.00 -21.48
CA ASP A 618 -39.47 -13.16 -20.93
C ASP A 618 -38.49 -14.07 -20.18
N TYR A 619 -37.24 -14.05 -20.60
CA TYR A 619 -36.13 -14.80 -20.01
C TYR A 619 -34.89 -13.92 -19.71
N GLY A 620 -35.06 -12.63 -19.45
CA GLY A 620 -33.96 -11.76 -19.01
C GLY A 620 -33.65 -11.89 -17.52
N LEU A 621 -32.56 -11.25 -17.04
CA LEU A 621 -32.24 -11.20 -15.61
C LEU A 621 -33.36 -10.56 -14.79
N ILE A 622 -34.03 -9.56 -15.34
CA ILE A 622 -35.28 -9.02 -14.80
C ILE A 622 -36.39 -9.43 -15.75
N PRO A 623 -37.29 -10.35 -15.34
CA PRO A 623 -38.39 -10.76 -16.17
C PRO A 623 -39.31 -9.59 -16.53
N LYS A 624 -39.94 -9.65 -17.71
CA LYS A 624 -40.80 -8.59 -18.24
C LYS A 624 -41.93 -8.20 -17.28
N TYR A 625 -42.58 -9.20 -16.66
CA TYR A 625 -43.66 -8.99 -15.70
C TYR A 625 -43.27 -8.24 -14.42
N VAL A 626 -41.97 -8.05 -14.20
CA VAL A 626 -41.42 -7.26 -13.07
C VAL A 626 -41.04 -5.85 -13.51
N ALA A 627 -40.62 -5.70 -14.77
CA ALA A 627 -40.17 -4.42 -15.32
C ALA A 627 -41.33 -3.50 -15.76
N GLU A 628 -42.53 -4.08 -15.99
CA GLU A 628 -43.78 -3.38 -16.22
C GLU A 628 -44.49 -3.01 -14.91
#